data_fa73626112d874f03e4c588f1993d4b4
#
_entry.id   fa73626112d874f03e4c588f1993d4b4
#
_cell.length_a   1.000
_cell.length_b   1.000
_cell.length_c   1.000
_cell.angle_alpha   90.00
_cell.angle_beta   90.00
_cell.angle_gamma   90.00
#
_symmetry.space_group_name_H-M   'P 1'
#
loop_
_entity.id
_entity.type
_entity.pdbx_description
1 polymer ?
#
loop_
_entity_poly.entity_id
_entity_poly.type
_entity_poly.pdbx_seq_one_letter_code
_entity_poly.pdbx_strand_id
1 'polypeptide(L)' 'MPYQNNEDNIYRVGTLINAKESPTVKLEIKKYLQRIYYCAIVGDESAKHKAYFERELITPKQ' A
#
# COMPACT_ATOMS: atom_id res chain seq x y z
N MET A 1 -3.72 -21.30 3.44
CA MET A 1 -3.89 -20.82 3.54
C MET A 1 -4.17 -20.37 4.15
N PRO A 2 -4.06 -20.11 4.22
CA PRO A 2 -4.39 -19.51 4.72
C PRO A 2 -4.90 -18.86 4.84
N TYR A 3 -5.04 -18.46 4.83
CA TYR A 3 -5.53 -17.83 4.92
C TYR A 3 -5.86 -17.08 5.00
N GLN A 4 -5.97 -16.79 5.09
CA GLN A 4 -6.24 -16.08 5.16
C GLN A 4 -6.36 -15.17 5.15
N ASN A 5 -6.68 -15.18 5.59
CA ASN A 5 -6.73 -13.96 5.77
C ASN A 5 -6.60 -12.99 4.72
N ASN A 6 -6.38 -13.22 3.89
CA ASN A 6 -6.11 -12.45 2.74
C ASN A 6 -7.29 -11.94 2.01
N GLU A 7 -8.46 -12.28 2.47
CA GLU A 7 -9.63 -11.77 1.81
C GLU A 7 -9.74 -10.29 1.94
N ASP A 8 -9.32 -9.75 3.07
CA ASP A 8 -9.36 -8.32 3.28
C ASP A 8 -8.09 -7.63 2.86
N ASN A 9 -7.04 -8.39 2.73
CA ASN A 9 -5.72 -7.84 2.53
C ASN A 9 -5.16 -8.31 1.20
N ILE A 10 -5.51 -7.62 0.14
CA ILE A 10 -5.05 -7.99 -1.19
C ILE A 10 -3.56 -7.74 -1.34
N TYR A 11 -3.08 -6.64 -0.76
CA TYR A 11 -1.67 -6.28 -0.90
C TYR A 11 -0.96 -6.56 0.41
N ARG A 12 0.23 -7.14 0.32
CA ARG A 12 0.99 -7.49 1.51
C ARG A 12 1.90 -6.37 1.93
N VAL A 13 2.25 -6.37 3.22
CA VAL A 13 3.26 -5.48 3.73
C VAL A 13 4.55 -5.74 2.96
N GLY A 14 5.20 -4.66 2.57
CA GLY A 14 6.41 -4.74 1.76
C GLY A 14 6.16 -4.60 0.27
N THR A 15 4.90 -4.64 -0.15
CA THR A 15 4.56 -4.50 -1.57
C THR A 15 4.78 -3.07 -2.02
N LEU A 16 5.36 -2.92 -3.21
CA LEU A 16 5.47 -1.60 -3.83
C LEU A 16 4.22 -1.33 -4.62
N ILE A 17 3.70 -0.13 -4.48
CA ILE A 17 2.40 0.17 -5.05
C ILE A 17 2.34 1.67 -5.32
N ASN A 18 1.31 2.09 -6.04
CA ASN A 18 1.09 3.51 -6.31
C ASN A 18 -0.33 3.88 -5.90
N ALA A 19 -0.52 5.13 -5.56
CA ALA A 19 -1.85 5.64 -5.28
C ALA A 19 -2.43 6.26 -6.54
N LYS A 20 -3.72 6.15 -6.70
CA LYS A 20 -4.38 6.72 -7.87
C LYS A 20 -4.20 8.24 -7.93
N GLU A 21 -4.18 8.87 -6.78
CA GLU A 21 -4.02 10.33 -6.74
C GLU A 21 -2.63 10.75 -7.15
N SER A 22 -1.63 9.88 -7.04
CA SER A 22 -0.26 10.19 -7.38
C SER A 22 0.38 8.99 -8.03
N PRO A 23 -0.01 8.68 -9.24
CA PRO A 23 0.39 7.40 -9.85
C PRO A 23 1.88 7.29 -10.15
N THR A 24 2.59 8.41 -10.14
CA THR A 24 4.04 8.35 -10.39
C THR A 24 4.85 8.22 -9.11
N VAL A 25 4.23 8.33 -7.96
CA VAL A 25 4.93 8.23 -6.69
C VAL A 25 4.92 6.80 -6.23
N LYS A 26 6.11 6.26 -5.96
CA LYS A 26 6.24 4.88 -5.54
C LYS A 26 6.05 4.79 -4.04
N LEU A 27 5.20 3.87 -3.63
CA LEU A 27 4.89 3.67 -2.22
C LEU A 27 5.25 2.25 -1.82
N GLU A 28 5.53 2.07 -0.54
CA GLU A 28 5.72 0.74 0.02
C GLU A 28 4.75 0.56 1.17
N ILE A 29 4.00 -0.53 1.14
CA ILE A 29 3.04 -0.81 2.20
C ILE A 29 3.80 -1.23 3.44
N LYS A 30 3.62 -0.47 4.52
CA LYS A 30 4.30 -0.74 5.78
C LYS A 30 3.40 -1.41 6.80
N LYS A 31 2.10 -1.21 6.68
CA LYS A 31 1.19 -1.71 7.70
C LYS A 31 -0.21 -1.79 7.09
N TYR A 32 -0.95 -2.80 7.52
CA TYR A 32 -2.34 -2.93 7.12
C TYR A 32 -3.15 -3.11 8.37
N LEU A 33 -4.14 -2.26 8.57
CA LEU A 33 -4.95 -2.31 9.78
C LEU A 33 -6.35 -1.82 9.46
N GLN A 34 -7.33 -2.66 9.77
CA GLN A 34 -8.74 -2.28 9.59
C GLN A 34 -9.01 -1.76 8.19
N ARG A 35 -8.48 -2.49 7.21
CA ARG A 35 -8.71 -2.24 5.79
C ARG A 35 -8.04 -0.97 5.29
N ILE A 36 -7.13 -0.42 6.07
CA ILE A 36 -6.37 0.75 5.67
C ILE A 36 -4.93 0.35 5.49
N TYR A 37 -4.36 0.76 4.37
CA TYR A 37 -2.96 0.50 4.05
C TYR A 37 -2.15 1.73 4.38
N TYR A 38 -1.18 1.55 5.27
CA TYR A 38 -0.29 2.64 5.64
C TYR A 38 0.98 2.48 4.84
N CYS A 39 1.27 3.47 4.01
CA CYS A 39 2.34 3.38 3.04
C CYS A 39 3.37 4.45 3.26
N ALA A 40 4.63 4.10 3.00
CA ALA A 40 5.73 5.04 3.03
C ALA A 40 6.10 5.41 1.61
N ILE A 41 6.56 6.64 1.43
CA ILE A 41 7.04 7.07 0.12
C ILE A 41 8.47 6.55 -0.03
N VAL A 42 8.67 5.77 -1.08
CA VAL A 42 9.97 5.17 -1.32
C VAL A 42 10.96 6.29 -1.65
N GLY A 43 12.07 6.28 -0.92
CA GLY A 43 13.10 7.28 -1.14
C GLY A 43 12.97 8.53 -0.31
N ASP A 44 11.92 8.63 0.51
CA ASP A 44 11.73 9.80 1.35
C ASP A 44 11.38 9.35 2.75
N GLU A 45 12.39 9.05 3.53
CA GLU A 45 12.17 8.52 4.87
C GLU A 45 11.63 9.54 5.84
N SER A 46 11.77 10.81 5.52
CA SER A 46 11.27 11.84 6.41
C SER A 46 9.78 12.09 6.20
N ALA A 47 9.21 11.60 5.14
CA ALA A 47 7.79 11.81 4.88
C ALA A 47 6.97 10.93 5.80
N LYS A 48 5.84 11.45 6.25
CA LYS A 48 4.93 10.68 7.07
C LYS A 48 4.25 9.62 6.21
N HIS A 49 3.90 8.52 6.86
CA HIS A 49 3.16 7.48 6.15
C HIS A 49 1.79 8.01 5.75
N LYS A 50 1.34 7.54 4.60
CA LYS A 50 0.03 7.91 4.10
C LYS A 50 -0.91 6.73 4.22
N ALA A 51 -2.17 7.01 4.49
CA ALA A 51 -3.17 5.97 4.67
C ALA A 51 -4.10 5.96 3.47
N TYR A 52 -4.35 4.76 2.95
CA TYR A 52 -5.19 4.60 1.78
C TYR A 52 -6.11 3.42 1.96
N PHE A 53 -7.31 3.51 1.40
CA PHE A 53 -8.14 2.35 1.21
C PHE A 53 -7.65 1.57 -0.01
N GLU A 54 -8.01 0.30 -0.04
CA GLU A 54 -7.56 -0.54 -1.14
C GLU A 54 -7.92 0.05 -2.50
N ARG A 55 -9.11 0.61 -2.63
CA ARG A 55 -9.55 1.13 -3.92
C ARG A 55 -8.78 2.35 -4.37
N GLU A 56 -8.02 2.94 -3.47
CA GLU A 56 -7.21 4.12 -3.81
C GLU A 56 -5.83 3.74 -4.31
N LEU A 57 -5.51 2.46 -4.31
CA LEU A 57 -4.20 1.98 -4.70
C LEU A 57 -4.28 1.27 -6.04
N ILE A 58 -3.19 1.36 -6.80
CA ILE A 58 -3.07 0.64 -8.05
C ILE A 58 -1.75 -0.11 -8.03
N THR A 59 -1.78 -1.33 -8.58
CA THR A 59 -0.55 -2.10 -8.66
C THR A 59 0.33 -1.52 -9.75
N PRO A 60 1.64 -1.55 -9.56
CA PRO A 60 2.54 -1.10 -10.59
C PRO A 60 2.38 -1.94 -11.83
N LYS A 61 2.53 -1.33 -12.98
CA LYS A 61 2.48 -2.06 -14.23
C LYS A 61 3.72 -2.91 -14.36
N GLN A 62 3.51 -4.08 -14.91
CA GLN A 62 4.60 -5.02 -15.13
C GLN A 62 5.26 -4.80 -16.46
#